data_7095145ba2c2b328fbb4ff5e1a36e5b8
#
_entry.id   7095145ba2c2b328fbb4ff5e1a36e5b8
#
_cell.length_a   1.000
_cell.length_b   1.000
_cell.length_c   1.000
_cell.angle_alpha   90.00
_cell.angle_beta   90.00
_cell.angle_gamma   90.00
#
_symmetry.space_group_name_H-M   'P 1'
#
loop_
_entity.id
_entity.type
_entity.pdbx_description
1 polymer ?
#
loop_
_entity_poly.entity_id
_entity_poly.type
_entity_poly.pdbx_seq_one_letter_code
_entity_poly.pdbx_strand_id
1 'polypeptide(L)'
;MKFSTAVRNPLTRALLSRHPLRPLSRPLASPPPPPNAEALAFVEARGYSAKISAGVVHALSSSGLSGDALLATIKSMAGAYEIGEGGAALEQLARSVEEEQARVEGRQRVTIRVVPPSAWDSALDLDGGDEPTRERALARAFTCEAFEGASLTDLVKFDSSDGARQLAEHIECACSGVMACSTCHVVVDPIWYEAVGAADEDEEDMLDLAHDPRRTSRLGCQVKLTPALDGMVVWVPHGANNMMDDIPEWSTDR
;
A
#
# COMPACT_ATOMS: atom_id res chain seq x y z
N MET A 1 -45.75 -37.04 67.49
CA MET A 1 -45.15 -36.01 68.34
C MET A 1 -44.44 -35.07 67.43
N LYS A 2 -45.04 -33.87 67.08
CA LYS A 2 -44.62 -32.55 67.62
C LYS A 2 -43.23 -32.16 67.15
N PHE A 3 -42.93 -31.03 66.52
CA PHE A 3 -43.49 -29.68 66.45
C PHE A 3 -43.05 -28.99 65.16
N SER A 4 -44.00 -28.27 64.58
CA SER A 4 -43.79 -27.20 63.60
C SER A 4 -43.18 -25.98 64.31
N THR A 5 -42.19 -25.31 63.65
CA THR A 5 -41.96 -23.89 63.91
C THR A 5 -41.58 -23.21 62.62
N ALA A 6 -42.57 -22.49 62.09
CA ALA A 6 -42.34 -21.56 60.95
C ALA A 6 -41.60 -20.34 61.48
N VAL A 7 -40.43 -20.12 60.93
CA VAL A 7 -39.70 -18.85 61.08
C VAL A 7 -40.16 -17.89 60.00
N ARG A 8 -40.95 -16.89 60.42
CA ARG A 8 -41.36 -15.75 59.58
C ARG A 8 -40.15 -14.84 59.32
N ASN A 9 -39.72 -14.76 58.08
CA ASN A 9 -38.68 -13.85 57.66
C ASN A 9 -39.30 -12.47 57.36
N PRO A 10 -38.90 -11.39 58.07
CA PRO A 10 -39.51 -10.05 57.92
C PRO A 10 -38.99 -9.22 56.72
N LEU A 11 -38.26 -9.81 55.77
CA LEU A 11 -37.64 -9.07 54.67
C LEU A 11 -38.42 -8.97 53.36
N THR A 12 -39.69 -9.44 53.33
CA THR A 12 -40.48 -9.45 52.09
C THR A 12 -41.45 -8.27 51.93
N ARG A 13 -41.32 -7.17 52.70
CA ARG A 13 -42.26 -6.05 52.62
C ARG A 13 -41.65 -4.70 52.16
N ALA A 14 -40.43 -4.68 51.65
CA ALA A 14 -39.74 -3.42 51.26
C ALA A 14 -39.46 -3.24 49.75
N LEU A 15 -40.08 -4.02 48.85
CA LEU A 15 -39.76 -3.95 47.40
C LEU A 15 -40.95 -3.61 46.50
N LEU A 16 -41.83 -2.70 46.91
CA LEU A 16 -42.85 -2.12 46.03
C LEU A 16 -42.93 -0.59 46.15
N SER A 17 -41.80 0.09 46.18
CA SER A 17 -41.79 1.51 45.86
C SER A 17 -41.45 1.63 44.35
N ARG A 18 -42.50 1.80 43.55
CA ARG A 18 -42.39 2.14 42.12
C ARG A 18 -41.86 3.54 42.02
N HIS A 19 -40.54 3.69 41.86
CA HIS A 19 -39.96 4.93 41.34
C HIS A 19 -40.29 5.00 39.84
N PRO A 20 -40.89 6.10 39.36
CA PRO A 20 -41.08 6.32 37.94
C PRO A 20 -39.70 6.40 37.28
N LEU A 21 -39.48 5.49 36.32
CA LEU A 21 -38.31 5.55 35.46
C LEU A 21 -38.31 6.90 34.71
N ARG A 22 -37.43 7.80 35.09
CA ARG A 22 -37.16 9.00 34.31
C ARG A 22 -36.68 8.55 32.91
N PRO A 23 -37.29 9.04 31.81
CA PRO A 23 -36.78 8.76 30.48
C PRO A 23 -35.40 9.37 30.37
N LEU A 24 -34.37 8.53 30.15
CA LEU A 24 -33.01 8.92 29.76
C LEU A 24 -33.03 9.35 28.28
N SER A 25 -33.71 10.43 27.99
CA SER A 25 -33.64 11.10 26.70
C SER A 25 -32.54 12.18 26.72
N ARG A 26 -31.33 11.73 26.94
CA ARG A 26 -30.17 12.54 26.51
C ARG A 26 -29.83 12.05 25.09
N PRO A 27 -29.96 12.91 24.06
CA PRO A 27 -29.49 12.51 22.74
C PRO A 27 -28.03 12.11 22.88
N LEU A 28 -27.68 10.93 22.42
CA LEU A 28 -26.30 10.49 22.29
C LEU A 28 -25.60 11.57 21.45
N ALA A 29 -24.68 12.30 22.05
CA ALA A 29 -23.84 13.22 21.31
C ALA A 29 -23.23 12.44 20.14
N SER A 30 -23.36 12.98 18.94
CA SER A 30 -22.70 12.43 17.77
C SER A 30 -21.22 12.17 18.10
N PRO A 31 -20.65 11.03 17.71
CA PRO A 31 -19.24 10.80 17.92
C PRO A 31 -18.46 11.99 17.35
N PRO A 32 -17.39 12.42 18.00
CA PRO A 32 -16.55 13.51 17.46
C PRO A 32 -16.12 13.14 16.03
N PRO A 33 -16.10 14.10 15.10
CA PRO A 33 -15.63 13.85 13.75
C PRO A 33 -14.23 13.23 13.82
N PRO A 34 -13.89 12.33 12.88
CA PRO A 34 -12.57 11.73 12.85
C PRO A 34 -11.51 12.83 12.78
N PRO A 35 -10.34 12.63 13.40
CA PRO A 35 -9.23 13.56 13.28
C PRO A 35 -8.98 13.80 11.78
N ASN A 36 -8.83 15.07 11.39
CA ASN A 36 -8.65 15.52 10.01
C ASN A 36 -9.91 15.48 9.09
N ALA A 37 -11.12 15.35 9.65
CA ALA A 37 -12.36 15.37 8.86
C ALA A 37 -12.51 16.64 7.99
N GLU A 38 -12.11 17.79 8.50
CA GLU A 38 -12.14 19.07 7.76
C GLU A 38 -11.14 19.08 6.59
N ALA A 39 -9.97 18.50 6.78
CA ALA A 39 -8.97 18.35 5.73
C ALA A 39 -9.47 17.43 4.61
N LEU A 40 -10.08 16.29 4.97
CA LEU A 40 -10.72 15.38 4.01
C LEU A 40 -11.82 16.08 3.22
N ALA A 41 -12.75 16.76 3.90
CA ALA A 41 -13.85 17.47 3.27
C ALA A 41 -13.35 18.57 2.33
N PHE A 42 -12.27 19.25 2.68
CA PHE A 42 -11.66 20.28 1.83
C PHE A 42 -11.10 19.73 0.53
N VAL A 43 -10.47 18.55 0.56
CA VAL A 43 -9.92 17.90 -0.63
C VAL A 43 -11.06 17.31 -1.48
N GLU A 44 -12.04 16.65 -0.87
CA GLU A 44 -13.22 16.11 -1.56
C GLU A 44 -14.06 17.19 -2.25
N ALA A 45 -14.21 18.36 -1.63
CA ALA A 45 -14.92 19.49 -2.23
C ALA A 45 -14.28 20.02 -3.53
N ARG A 46 -13.06 19.61 -3.83
CA ARG A 46 -12.36 19.90 -5.10
C ARG A 46 -12.54 18.81 -6.18
N GLY A 47 -13.47 17.88 -5.98
CA GLY A 47 -13.81 16.86 -6.96
C GLY A 47 -12.94 15.60 -6.91
N TYR A 48 -12.09 15.47 -5.90
CA TYR A 48 -11.26 14.26 -5.74
C TYR A 48 -12.02 13.11 -5.08
N SER A 49 -11.70 11.88 -5.50
CA SER A 49 -12.32 10.70 -4.90
C SER A 49 -11.93 10.55 -3.42
N ALA A 50 -12.78 9.93 -2.62
CA ALA A 50 -12.52 9.68 -1.20
C ALA A 50 -11.18 8.94 -0.95
N LYS A 51 -10.78 8.04 -1.87
CA LYS A 51 -9.52 7.30 -1.79
C LYS A 51 -8.31 8.24 -1.93
N ILE A 52 -8.34 9.13 -2.90
CA ILE A 52 -7.28 10.12 -3.15
C ILE A 52 -7.22 11.11 -1.98
N SER A 53 -8.36 11.63 -1.55
CA SER A 53 -8.45 12.56 -0.42
C SER A 53 -7.88 11.96 0.86
N ALA A 54 -8.21 10.68 1.14
CA ALA A 54 -7.65 9.95 2.28
C ALA A 54 -6.14 9.76 2.16
N GLY A 55 -5.62 9.47 0.96
CA GLY A 55 -4.19 9.32 0.70
C GLY A 55 -3.40 10.59 0.98
N VAL A 56 -3.85 11.72 0.47
CA VAL A 56 -3.22 13.04 0.70
C VAL A 56 -3.22 13.41 2.18
N VAL A 57 -4.37 13.27 2.84
CA VAL A 57 -4.50 13.58 4.27
C VAL A 57 -3.62 12.64 5.11
N HIS A 58 -3.54 11.37 4.74
CA HIS A 58 -2.70 10.40 5.42
C HIS A 58 -1.21 10.72 5.25
N ALA A 59 -0.76 11.01 4.03
CA ALA A 59 0.63 11.36 3.76
C ALA A 59 1.09 12.57 4.56
N LEU A 60 0.27 13.63 4.61
CA LEU A 60 0.57 14.83 5.39
C LEU A 60 0.45 14.61 6.90
N SER A 61 -0.46 13.73 7.35
CA SER A 61 -0.58 13.40 8.78
C SER A 61 0.61 12.58 9.28
N SER A 62 1.19 11.72 8.46
CA SER A 62 2.37 10.93 8.82
C SER A 62 3.62 11.79 9.02
N SER A 63 3.65 13.03 8.48
CA SER A 63 4.69 14.02 8.78
C SER A 63 4.48 14.79 10.10
N GLY A 64 3.51 14.36 10.93
CA GLY A 64 3.23 14.97 12.23
C GLY A 64 2.25 16.13 12.20
N LEU A 65 1.68 16.48 11.04
CA LEU A 65 0.65 17.50 10.91
C LEU A 65 -0.73 16.94 11.31
N SER A 66 -1.51 17.72 12.08
CA SER A 66 -2.86 17.33 12.49
C SER A 66 -3.78 18.53 12.65
N GLY A 67 -5.09 18.32 12.57
CA GLY A 67 -6.10 19.35 12.80
C GLY A 67 -5.92 20.61 11.94
N ASP A 68 -5.96 21.78 12.57
CA ASP A 68 -5.88 23.08 11.88
C ASP A 68 -4.57 23.29 11.12
N ALA A 69 -3.44 22.79 11.64
CA ALA A 69 -2.15 22.89 10.99
C ALA A 69 -2.11 22.09 9.67
N LEU A 70 -2.68 20.89 9.67
CA LEU A 70 -2.84 20.08 8.48
C LEU A 70 -3.72 20.77 7.44
N LEU A 71 -4.88 21.27 7.86
CA LEU A 71 -5.81 21.97 6.97
C LEU A 71 -5.19 23.25 6.39
N ALA A 72 -4.47 24.03 7.20
CA ALA A 72 -3.77 25.23 6.74
C ALA A 72 -2.69 24.90 5.71
N THR A 73 -1.93 23.82 5.94
CA THR A 73 -0.91 23.35 5.01
C THR A 73 -1.55 22.93 3.68
N ILE A 74 -2.60 22.13 3.71
CA ILE A 74 -3.31 21.70 2.49
C ILE A 74 -3.86 22.92 1.72
N LYS A 75 -4.44 23.90 2.41
CA LYS A 75 -4.94 25.14 1.78
C LYS A 75 -3.82 25.96 1.14
N SER A 76 -2.70 26.10 1.83
CA SER A 76 -1.53 26.81 1.32
C SER A 76 -0.96 26.15 0.08
N MET A 77 -0.82 24.83 0.11
CA MET A 77 -0.32 24.04 -1.02
C MET A 77 -1.31 24.10 -2.20
N ALA A 78 -2.61 23.99 -1.94
CA ALA A 78 -3.64 24.14 -2.98
C ALA A 78 -3.59 25.50 -3.67
N GLY A 79 -3.29 26.56 -2.93
CA GLY A 79 -3.12 27.90 -3.49
C GLY A 79 -1.80 28.09 -4.25
N ALA A 80 -0.71 27.49 -3.74
CA ALA A 80 0.62 27.62 -4.33
C ALA A 80 0.75 26.88 -5.67
N TYR A 81 0.04 25.77 -5.83
CA TYR A 81 0.13 24.92 -7.02
C TYR A 81 -1.08 25.06 -7.95
N GLU A 82 -1.95 26.05 -7.74
CA GLU A 82 -3.16 26.24 -8.56
C GLU A 82 -3.92 24.92 -8.78
N ILE A 83 -4.12 24.13 -7.70
CA ILE A 83 -4.75 22.82 -7.78
C ILE A 83 -6.20 23.01 -8.23
N GLY A 84 -6.37 22.99 -9.54
CA GLY A 84 -7.63 22.98 -10.22
C GLY A 84 -8.26 21.59 -10.28
N GLU A 85 -9.36 21.47 -10.99
CA GLU A 85 -10.02 20.19 -11.26
C GLU A 85 -9.14 19.33 -12.18
N GLY A 86 -8.39 18.37 -11.61
CA GLY A 86 -7.61 17.40 -12.39
C GLY A 86 -6.68 16.53 -11.55
N GLY A 87 -6.68 15.20 -11.80
CA GLY A 87 -5.88 14.23 -11.06
C GLY A 87 -4.37 14.48 -11.12
N ALA A 88 -3.85 14.98 -12.25
CA ALA A 88 -2.42 15.20 -12.46
C ALA A 88 -1.78 16.21 -11.49
N ALA A 89 -2.52 17.27 -11.12
CA ALA A 89 -2.02 18.27 -10.17
C ALA A 89 -1.90 17.71 -8.75
N LEU A 90 -2.81 16.81 -8.37
CA LEU A 90 -2.77 16.15 -7.07
C LEU A 90 -1.65 15.12 -6.98
N GLU A 91 -1.40 14.37 -8.04
CA GLU A 91 -0.28 13.44 -8.13
C GLU A 91 1.05 14.18 -8.01
N GLN A 92 1.18 15.31 -8.69
CA GLN A 92 2.36 16.16 -8.60
C GLN A 92 2.54 16.73 -7.18
N LEU A 93 1.44 17.12 -6.53
CA LEU A 93 1.49 17.58 -5.13
C LEU A 93 1.91 16.44 -4.19
N ALA A 94 1.31 15.26 -4.32
CA ALA A 94 1.65 14.10 -3.50
C ALA A 94 3.15 13.76 -3.62
N ARG A 95 3.67 13.79 -4.84
CA ARG A 95 5.12 13.62 -5.11
C ARG A 95 5.96 14.70 -4.44
N SER A 96 5.58 15.98 -4.56
CA SER A 96 6.33 17.07 -3.94
C SER A 96 6.37 16.96 -2.41
N VAL A 97 5.28 16.48 -1.80
CA VAL A 97 5.21 16.22 -0.35
C VAL A 97 6.13 15.07 0.04
N GLU A 98 6.11 13.98 -0.72
CA GLU A 98 6.98 12.84 -0.46
C GLU A 98 8.46 13.20 -0.63
N GLU A 99 8.80 13.96 -1.66
CA GLU A 99 10.15 14.47 -1.87
C GLU A 99 10.63 15.35 -0.72
N GLU A 100 9.78 16.26 -0.24
CA GLU A 100 10.12 17.12 0.88
C GLU A 100 10.25 16.33 2.18
N GLN A 101 9.36 15.38 2.43
CA GLN A 101 9.42 14.50 3.58
C GLN A 101 10.69 13.64 3.56
N ALA A 102 11.00 13.03 2.44
CA ALA A 102 12.23 12.24 2.26
C ALA A 102 13.48 13.09 2.47
N ARG A 103 13.47 14.34 2.00
CA ARG A 103 14.57 15.30 2.22
C ARG A 103 14.74 15.63 3.71
N VAL A 104 13.66 15.86 4.43
CA VAL A 104 13.68 16.16 5.88
C VAL A 104 14.15 14.95 6.68
N GLU A 105 13.72 13.74 6.30
CA GLU A 105 14.12 12.48 6.92
C GLU A 105 15.53 12.01 6.50
N GLY A 106 16.13 12.66 5.51
CA GLY A 106 17.44 12.29 4.98
C GLY A 106 17.45 10.98 4.19
N ARG A 107 16.26 10.52 3.70
CA ARG A 107 16.17 9.31 2.87
C ARG A 107 16.88 9.53 1.53
N GLN A 108 17.65 8.54 1.10
CA GLN A 108 18.38 8.58 -0.14
C GLN A 108 17.50 8.16 -1.33
N ARG A 109 17.76 8.69 -2.52
CA ARG A 109 17.18 8.16 -3.75
C ARG A 109 17.97 6.93 -4.18
N VAL A 110 17.24 5.92 -4.62
CA VAL A 110 17.74 4.65 -5.12
C VAL A 110 17.21 4.48 -6.54
N THR A 111 18.10 4.26 -7.48
CA THR A 111 17.78 4.00 -8.89
C THR A 111 17.82 2.50 -9.14
N ILE A 112 16.81 1.95 -9.78
CA ILE A 112 16.80 0.56 -10.24
C ILE A 112 16.67 0.50 -11.75
N ARG A 113 17.20 -0.56 -12.36
CA ARG A 113 17.05 -0.86 -13.77
C ARG A 113 16.11 -2.03 -13.94
N VAL A 114 15.09 -1.85 -14.75
CA VAL A 114 14.06 -2.87 -15.00
C VAL A 114 14.18 -3.36 -16.43
N VAL A 115 14.39 -4.65 -16.59
CA VAL A 115 14.41 -5.32 -17.90
C VAL A 115 13.01 -5.82 -18.19
N PRO A 116 12.30 -5.25 -19.19
CA PRO A 116 10.93 -5.66 -19.49
C PRO A 116 10.89 -7.04 -20.17
N PRO A 117 9.76 -7.75 -20.13
CA PRO A 117 9.63 -9.09 -20.74
C PRO A 117 10.04 -9.12 -22.21
N SER A 118 9.72 -8.08 -22.96
CA SER A 118 10.03 -7.97 -24.39
C SER A 118 11.54 -7.84 -24.71
N ALA A 119 12.37 -7.63 -23.70
CA ALA A 119 13.81 -7.41 -23.86
C ALA A 119 14.64 -8.69 -23.71
N TRP A 120 14.09 -9.76 -23.16
CA TRP A 120 14.81 -11.00 -22.86
C TRP A 120 13.97 -12.23 -23.16
N ASP A 121 14.60 -13.38 -23.24
CA ASP A 121 13.94 -14.67 -23.39
C ASP A 121 13.89 -15.37 -22.02
N SER A 122 12.77 -16.01 -21.67
CA SER A 122 12.65 -16.79 -20.44
C SER A 122 13.64 -17.94 -20.35
N ALA A 123 14.18 -18.41 -21.49
CA ALA A 123 15.24 -19.41 -21.54
C ALA A 123 16.64 -18.83 -21.21
N LEU A 124 16.79 -17.50 -21.09
CA LEU A 124 18.08 -16.88 -20.75
C LEU A 124 18.52 -17.35 -19.36
N ASP A 125 19.70 -17.98 -19.32
CA ASP A 125 20.35 -18.31 -18.06
C ASP A 125 21.02 -17.07 -17.46
N LEU A 126 20.43 -16.54 -16.40
CA LEU A 126 20.94 -15.36 -15.71
C LEU A 126 22.17 -15.66 -14.85
N ASP A 127 22.39 -16.92 -14.48
CA ASP A 127 23.52 -17.35 -13.64
C ASP A 127 24.80 -17.64 -14.44
N GLY A 128 24.71 -17.84 -15.76
CA GLY A 128 25.86 -18.22 -16.57
C GLY A 128 25.61 -18.16 -18.08
N GLY A 129 24.56 -17.50 -18.48
CA GLY A 129 24.12 -17.40 -19.87
C GLY A 129 25.04 -16.59 -20.77
N ASP A 130 24.73 -16.60 -22.06
CA ASP A 130 25.44 -15.87 -23.12
C ASP A 130 25.50 -14.37 -22.82
N GLU A 131 26.68 -13.89 -22.46
CA GLU A 131 26.92 -12.50 -22.08
C GLU A 131 26.44 -11.48 -23.14
N PRO A 132 26.67 -11.67 -24.44
CA PRO A 132 26.13 -10.77 -25.47
C PRO A 132 24.61 -10.68 -25.48
N THR A 133 23.89 -11.75 -25.16
CA THR A 133 22.43 -11.78 -25.09
C THR A 133 21.94 -11.02 -23.86
N ARG A 134 22.60 -11.24 -22.73
CA ARG A 134 22.34 -10.53 -21.48
C ARG A 134 22.59 -9.02 -21.63
N GLU A 135 23.71 -8.63 -22.25
CA GLU A 135 24.04 -7.23 -22.49
C GLU A 135 23.00 -6.52 -23.38
N ARG A 136 22.53 -7.19 -24.45
CA ARG A 136 21.44 -6.66 -25.30
C ARG A 136 20.14 -6.45 -24.54
N ALA A 137 19.78 -7.37 -23.64
CA ALA A 137 18.60 -7.23 -22.80
C ALA A 137 18.76 -6.03 -21.83
N LEU A 138 19.90 -5.91 -21.18
CA LEU A 138 20.23 -4.80 -20.29
C LEU A 138 20.24 -3.44 -21.00
N ALA A 139 20.61 -3.40 -22.28
CA ALA A 139 20.57 -2.17 -23.08
C ALA A 139 19.14 -1.67 -23.32
N ARG A 140 18.13 -2.51 -23.14
CA ARG A 140 16.71 -2.18 -23.27
C ARG A 140 16.02 -1.94 -21.93
N ALA A 141 16.76 -2.02 -20.83
CA ALA A 141 16.23 -1.74 -19.51
C ALA A 141 15.87 -0.25 -19.39
N PHE A 142 14.78 0.02 -18.70
CA PHE A 142 14.43 1.37 -18.26
C PHE A 142 14.77 1.56 -16.78
N THR A 143 14.73 2.79 -16.32
CA THR A 143 15.07 3.14 -14.94
C THR A 143 13.84 3.59 -14.16
N CYS A 144 13.76 3.17 -12.90
CA CYS A 144 12.86 3.71 -11.91
C CYS A 144 13.68 4.30 -10.77
N GLU A 145 13.18 5.38 -10.18
CA GLU A 145 13.77 6.00 -9.00
C GLU A 145 12.75 6.00 -7.87
N ALA A 146 13.19 5.67 -6.67
CA ALA A 146 12.38 5.77 -5.48
C ALA A 146 13.22 6.19 -4.28
N PHE A 147 12.55 6.58 -3.21
CA PHE A 147 13.24 6.81 -1.94
C PHE A 147 13.48 5.49 -1.20
N GLU A 148 14.55 5.47 -0.44
CA GLU A 148 14.87 4.41 0.51
C GLU A 148 13.65 4.02 1.34
N GLY A 149 13.42 2.71 1.51
CA GLY A 149 12.29 2.13 2.22
C GLY A 149 11.07 1.82 1.35
N ALA A 150 10.97 2.38 0.15
CA ALA A 150 9.91 2.00 -0.79
C ALA A 150 10.11 0.58 -1.32
N SER A 151 9.02 -0.10 -1.65
CA SER A 151 9.05 -1.37 -2.39
C SER A 151 8.78 -1.14 -3.88
N LEU A 152 9.03 -2.18 -4.72
CA LEU A 152 8.68 -2.09 -6.13
C LEU A 152 7.16 -1.94 -6.33
N THR A 153 6.36 -2.51 -5.44
CA THR A 153 4.91 -2.34 -5.45
C THR A 153 4.50 -0.91 -5.09
N ASP A 154 5.22 -0.24 -4.20
CA ASP A 154 4.95 1.16 -3.86
C ASP A 154 5.20 2.07 -5.07
N LEU A 155 6.25 1.80 -5.86
CA LEU A 155 6.49 2.48 -7.14
C LEU A 155 5.30 2.36 -8.10
N VAL A 156 4.81 1.14 -8.32
CA VAL A 156 3.67 0.88 -9.21
C VAL A 156 2.40 1.60 -8.75
N LYS A 157 2.20 1.72 -7.45
CA LYS A 157 0.94 2.20 -6.87
C LYS A 157 0.89 3.70 -6.60
N PHE A 158 2.01 4.28 -6.22
CA PHE A 158 2.03 5.62 -5.67
C PHE A 158 2.92 6.59 -6.46
N ASP A 159 3.85 6.07 -7.26
CA ASP A 159 4.70 6.91 -8.09
C ASP A 159 4.08 7.12 -9.48
N SER A 160 4.17 8.34 -10.00
CA SER A 160 3.69 8.73 -11.33
C SER A 160 4.84 9.11 -12.28
N SER A 161 6.09 8.78 -11.94
CA SER A 161 7.24 8.94 -12.84
C SER A 161 7.08 8.08 -14.10
N ASP A 162 7.77 8.44 -15.16
CA ASP A 162 7.71 7.66 -16.41
C ASP A 162 8.19 6.23 -16.20
N GLY A 163 9.26 6.03 -15.38
CA GLY A 163 9.74 4.71 -15.03
C GLY A 163 8.73 3.89 -14.23
N ALA A 164 8.06 4.51 -13.25
CA ALA A 164 7.03 3.83 -12.44
C ALA A 164 5.80 3.46 -13.28
N ARG A 165 5.36 4.33 -14.19
CA ARG A 165 4.27 4.02 -15.13
C ARG A 165 4.65 2.86 -16.05
N GLN A 166 5.88 2.86 -16.55
CA GLN A 166 6.39 1.77 -17.39
C GLN A 166 6.48 0.45 -16.59
N LEU A 167 6.88 0.50 -15.32
CA LEU A 167 6.87 -0.66 -14.44
C LEU A 167 5.44 -1.19 -14.22
N ALA A 168 4.46 -0.31 -14.04
CA ALA A 168 3.06 -0.66 -13.87
C ALA A 168 2.43 -1.34 -15.10
N GLU A 169 3.01 -1.18 -16.30
CA GLU A 169 2.59 -1.91 -17.50
C GLU A 169 2.99 -3.40 -17.46
N HIS A 170 3.91 -3.76 -16.57
CA HIS A 170 4.51 -5.10 -16.53
C HIS A 170 4.23 -5.86 -15.23
N ILE A 171 3.86 -5.18 -14.14
CA ILE A 171 3.61 -5.76 -12.83
C ILE A 171 2.23 -5.33 -12.32
N GLU A 172 1.35 -6.31 -12.05
CA GLU A 172 -0.05 -6.01 -11.70
C GLU A 172 -0.26 -5.59 -10.24
N CYS A 173 0.44 -6.16 -9.28
CA CYS A 173 0.27 -5.93 -7.83
C CYS A 173 -1.17 -6.13 -7.32
N ALA A 174 -1.86 -7.19 -7.73
CA ALA A 174 -3.27 -7.44 -7.48
C ALA A 174 -3.67 -7.38 -5.99
N CYS A 175 -2.84 -7.91 -5.08
CA CYS A 175 -3.12 -7.88 -3.63
C CYS A 175 -2.71 -6.58 -2.95
N SER A 176 -2.27 -5.58 -3.70
CA SER A 176 -1.84 -4.29 -3.13
C SER A 176 -0.64 -4.35 -2.17
N GLY A 177 0.18 -5.39 -2.25
CA GLY A 177 1.41 -5.50 -1.46
C GLY A 177 1.26 -6.18 -0.10
N VAL A 178 0.11 -6.83 0.17
CA VAL A 178 -0.13 -7.56 1.42
C VAL A 178 0.37 -9.02 1.38
N MET A 179 1.18 -9.38 0.38
CA MET A 179 1.76 -10.71 0.19
C MET A 179 0.71 -11.84 0.11
N ALA A 180 -0.40 -11.59 -0.61
CA ALA A 180 -1.48 -12.56 -0.81
C ALA A 180 -1.65 -12.94 -2.29
N CYS A 181 -0.68 -12.62 -3.15
CA CYS A 181 -0.61 -13.01 -4.56
C CYS A 181 0.84 -13.01 -5.05
N SER A 182 1.07 -13.56 -6.24
CA SER A 182 2.38 -13.59 -6.90
C SER A 182 2.49 -12.65 -8.11
N THR A 183 1.52 -11.76 -8.34
CA THR A 183 1.46 -10.92 -9.55
C THR A 183 2.51 -9.80 -9.58
N CYS A 184 3.18 -9.53 -8.47
CA CYS A 184 4.32 -8.61 -8.39
C CYS A 184 5.69 -9.32 -8.48
N HIS A 185 5.72 -10.58 -8.92
CA HIS A 185 6.93 -11.36 -9.05
C HIS A 185 7.92 -10.71 -10.01
N VAL A 186 9.17 -10.62 -9.57
CA VAL A 186 10.34 -10.21 -10.37
C VAL A 186 11.49 -11.16 -10.13
N VAL A 187 12.40 -11.26 -11.10
CA VAL A 187 13.65 -11.98 -10.95
C VAL A 187 14.75 -10.96 -10.68
N VAL A 188 15.37 -11.02 -9.52
CA VAL A 188 16.51 -10.17 -9.16
C VAL A 188 17.74 -10.68 -9.91
N ASP A 189 18.50 -9.78 -10.52
CA ASP A 189 19.75 -10.17 -11.18
C ASP A 189 20.70 -10.81 -10.15
N PRO A 190 21.32 -11.95 -10.45
CA PRO A 190 22.11 -12.73 -9.48
C PRO A 190 23.17 -11.94 -8.72
N ILE A 191 23.76 -10.93 -9.34
CA ILE A 191 24.78 -10.09 -8.69
C ILE A 191 24.22 -9.24 -7.54
N TRP A 192 22.90 -9.01 -7.51
CA TRP A 192 22.20 -8.21 -6.51
C TRP A 192 21.47 -9.05 -5.46
N TYR A 193 21.29 -10.35 -5.73
CA TYR A 193 20.44 -11.21 -4.90
C TYR A 193 20.90 -11.28 -3.44
N GLU A 194 22.20 -11.33 -3.21
CA GLU A 194 22.76 -11.36 -1.85
C GLU A 194 22.47 -10.05 -1.09
N ALA A 195 22.52 -8.91 -1.79
CA ALA A 195 22.23 -7.59 -1.19
C ALA A 195 20.74 -7.39 -0.92
N VAL A 196 19.87 -7.96 -1.76
CA VAL A 196 18.41 -7.96 -1.54
C VAL A 196 18.03 -8.88 -0.37
N GLY A 197 18.73 -9.98 -0.20
CA GLY A 197 18.43 -11.05 0.75
C GLY A 197 17.51 -12.12 0.17
N ALA A 198 17.47 -13.27 0.82
CA ALA A 198 16.60 -14.39 0.42
C ALA A 198 15.13 -14.10 0.80
N ALA A 199 14.20 -14.73 0.11
CA ALA A 199 12.80 -14.79 0.49
C ALA A 199 12.66 -15.50 1.86
N ASP A 200 11.67 -15.12 2.65
CA ASP A 200 11.25 -15.87 3.81
C ASP A 200 10.27 -17.00 3.41
N GLU A 201 9.89 -17.85 4.36
CA GLU A 201 9.04 -19.02 4.11
C GLU A 201 7.67 -18.62 3.53
N ASP A 202 7.06 -17.53 4.04
CA ASP A 202 5.77 -17.06 3.55
C ASP A 202 5.87 -16.49 2.12
N GLU A 203 6.99 -15.83 1.79
CA GLU A 203 7.26 -15.34 0.44
C GLU A 203 7.57 -16.50 -0.52
N GLU A 204 8.32 -17.53 -0.08
CA GLU A 204 8.61 -18.73 -0.89
C GLU A 204 7.33 -19.47 -1.27
N ASP A 205 6.38 -19.64 -0.34
CA ASP A 205 5.07 -20.25 -0.60
C ASP A 205 4.28 -19.47 -1.69
N MET A 206 4.39 -18.16 -1.67
CA MET A 206 3.75 -17.32 -2.70
C MET A 206 4.51 -17.36 -4.04
N LEU A 207 5.82 -17.49 -4.03
CA LEU A 207 6.65 -17.60 -5.23
C LEU A 207 6.43 -18.94 -5.95
N ASP A 208 6.08 -20.01 -5.23
CA ASP A 208 5.71 -21.30 -5.83
C ASP A 208 4.45 -21.20 -6.73
N LEU A 209 3.61 -20.17 -6.50
CA LEU A 209 2.44 -19.87 -7.32
C LEU A 209 2.75 -18.88 -8.46
N ALA A 210 3.97 -18.37 -8.55
CA ALA A 210 4.34 -17.37 -9.54
C ALA A 210 4.53 -18.01 -10.94
N HIS A 211 4.52 -17.16 -11.97
CA HIS A 211 4.83 -17.57 -13.33
C HIS A 211 6.35 -17.69 -13.51
N ASP A 212 6.81 -18.88 -13.92
CA ASP A 212 8.23 -19.20 -14.20
C ASP A 212 9.19 -18.73 -13.06
N PRO A 213 9.01 -19.23 -11.81
CA PRO A 213 9.83 -18.83 -10.68
C PRO A 213 11.27 -19.32 -10.86
N ARG A 214 12.24 -18.51 -10.42
CA ARG A 214 13.66 -18.76 -10.52
C ARG A 214 14.34 -18.66 -9.18
N ARG A 215 15.56 -19.14 -9.08
CA ARG A 215 16.36 -19.14 -7.85
C ARG A 215 16.50 -17.75 -7.21
N THR A 216 16.48 -16.70 -8.01
CA THR A 216 16.60 -15.31 -7.55
C THR A 216 15.27 -14.54 -7.64
N SER A 217 14.15 -15.27 -7.71
CA SER A 217 12.81 -14.67 -7.67
C SER A 217 12.53 -14.02 -6.33
N ARG A 218 11.86 -12.88 -6.38
CA ARG A 218 11.34 -12.16 -5.22
C ARG A 218 9.97 -11.56 -5.55
N LEU A 219 9.15 -11.39 -4.54
CA LEU A 219 7.94 -10.58 -4.69
C LEU A 219 8.29 -9.10 -4.60
N GLY A 220 7.83 -8.29 -5.55
CA GLY A 220 8.12 -6.87 -5.59
C GLY A 220 7.66 -6.10 -4.34
N CYS A 221 6.64 -6.57 -3.64
CA CYS A 221 6.18 -6.00 -2.38
C CYS A 221 7.15 -6.26 -1.21
N GLN A 222 7.99 -7.29 -1.28
CA GLN A 222 8.97 -7.65 -0.26
C GLN A 222 10.36 -7.04 -0.54
N VAL A 223 10.64 -6.64 -1.77
CA VAL A 223 11.91 -5.97 -2.12
C VAL A 223 11.86 -4.52 -1.65
N LYS A 224 12.46 -4.24 -0.49
CA LYS A 224 12.61 -2.87 0.04
C LYS A 224 13.91 -2.25 -0.46
N LEU A 225 13.79 -1.08 -1.08
CA LEU A 225 14.92 -0.36 -1.63
C LEU A 225 15.78 0.24 -0.51
N THR A 226 17.06 -0.01 -0.58
CA THR A 226 18.08 0.56 0.30
C THR A 226 19.18 1.19 -0.55
N PRO A 227 19.99 2.10 0.00
CA PRO A 227 21.11 2.68 -0.75
C PRO A 227 22.11 1.66 -1.31
N ALA A 228 22.22 0.48 -0.68
CA ALA A 228 23.04 -0.63 -1.15
C ALA A 228 22.51 -1.25 -2.47
N LEU A 229 21.25 -1.00 -2.82
CA LEU A 229 20.60 -1.48 -4.03
C LEU A 229 20.59 -0.44 -5.16
N ASP A 230 21.32 0.67 -5.01
CA ASP A 230 21.41 1.67 -6.08
C ASP A 230 22.06 1.07 -7.33
N GLY A 231 21.37 1.16 -8.46
CA GLY A 231 21.74 0.50 -9.72
C GLY A 231 21.26 -0.96 -9.85
N MET A 232 20.51 -1.50 -8.89
CA MET A 232 19.99 -2.87 -8.93
C MET A 232 19.24 -3.15 -10.23
N VAL A 233 19.44 -4.36 -10.75
CA VAL A 233 18.75 -4.85 -11.95
C VAL A 233 17.70 -5.87 -11.55
N VAL A 234 16.48 -5.68 -12.04
CA VAL A 234 15.38 -6.64 -11.95
C VAL A 234 14.86 -7.00 -13.34
N TRP A 235 14.49 -8.25 -13.52
CA TRP A 235 13.95 -8.81 -14.74
C TRP A 235 12.47 -9.12 -14.51
N VAL A 236 11.60 -8.59 -15.37
CA VAL A 236 10.17 -8.87 -15.25
C VAL A 236 9.85 -10.13 -16.05
N PRO A 237 9.18 -11.13 -15.46
CA PRO A 237 8.77 -12.35 -16.17
C PRO A 237 7.82 -12.08 -17.32
N HIS A 238 7.69 -13.07 -18.25
CA HIS A 238 6.81 -12.95 -19.43
C HIS A 238 5.32 -13.04 -19.12
N GLY A 239 4.95 -13.35 -17.90
CA GLY A 239 3.55 -13.46 -17.46
C GLY A 239 3.43 -13.36 -15.95
N ALA A 240 2.21 -13.25 -15.49
CA ALA A 240 1.84 -13.32 -14.09
C ALA A 240 0.70 -14.33 -13.92
N ASN A 241 0.75 -15.13 -12.85
CA ASN A 241 -0.37 -16.00 -12.48
C ASN A 241 -1.29 -15.22 -11.55
N ASN A 242 -2.36 -14.67 -12.12
CA ASN A 242 -3.36 -13.97 -11.33
C ASN A 242 -4.50 -14.95 -10.97
N MET A 243 -4.41 -15.53 -9.79
CA MET A 243 -5.43 -16.47 -9.29
C MET A 243 -6.81 -15.83 -9.15
N MET A 244 -6.91 -14.50 -9.22
CA MET A 244 -8.20 -13.79 -9.15
C MET A 244 -8.94 -13.84 -10.50
N ASP A 245 -8.23 -14.06 -11.61
CA ASP A 245 -8.84 -14.15 -12.94
C ASP A 245 -9.61 -15.47 -13.15
N ASP A 246 -9.26 -16.50 -12.38
CA ASP A 246 -9.90 -17.82 -12.42
C ASP A 246 -11.12 -17.95 -11.49
N ILE A 247 -11.47 -16.90 -10.75
CA ILE A 247 -12.68 -16.91 -9.90
C ILE A 247 -13.90 -16.82 -10.82
N PRO A 248 -14.76 -17.86 -10.88
CA PRO A 248 -15.98 -17.81 -11.69
C PRO A 248 -16.81 -16.59 -11.27
N GLU A 249 -17.26 -15.80 -12.24
CA GLU A 249 -18.27 -14.78 -11.97
C GLU A 249 -19.48 -15.46 -11.32
N TRP A 250 -19.67 -15.24 -10.03
CA TRP A 250 -20.88 -15.67 -9.34
C TRP A 250 -22.03 -14.91 -10.00
N SER A 251 -22.77 -15.61 -10.84
CA SER A 251 -23.89 -15.03 -11.56
C SER A 251 -24.78 -14.27 -10.57
N THR A 252 -24.93 -12.99 -10.80
CA THR A 252 -25.86 -12.10 -10.10
C THR A 252 -27.32 -12.35 -10.54
N ASP A 253 -27.64 -13.57 -10.96
CA ASP A 253 -29.01 -13.98 -11.25
C ASP A 253 -29.78 -14.16 -9.93
N ARG A 254 -30.29 -13.04 -9.43
CA ARG A 254 -31.42 -12.98 -8.49
C ARG A 254 -32.36 -11.85 -8.88
#